data_f0ef3ddfafb4781992551f56f23b5fb5
#
_entry.id   f0ef3ddfafb4781992551f56f23b5fb5
#
_cell.length_a   1.000
_cell.length_b   1.000
_cell.length_c   1.000
_cell.angle_alpha   90.00
_cell.angle_beta   90.00
_cell.angle_gamma   90.00
#
_symmetry.space_group_name_H-M   'P 1'
#
loop_
_entity.id
_entity.type
_entity.pdbx_description
1 polymer ?
#
loop_
_entity_poly.entity_id
_entity_poly.type
_entity_poly.pdbx_seq_one_letter_code
_entity_poly.pdbx_strand_id
1 'polypeptide(L)'
;RSTRLAGLGTTLSRLGGGIGTRGPGEKKIETDRRIIRDRIAHLSGELKEIKSHRDVQRQNRQDSSTPVAAIVGYTNAGKSTLLNRLTDAGVLSEDKLFATLDPTTRALTLPNKEKVLMTDTVGFIRKLPHNLIEAFKSTLEEAKYADMIIHVVDCSNDDYERHMATVYE
;
A
#
# COMPACT_ATOMS: atom_id res chain seq x y z
N ARG A 1 -13.85 -3.55 -12.87
CA ARG A 1 -14.27 -4.36 -14.06
C ARG A 1 -15.64 -5.00 -13.89
N SER A 2 -16.06 -5.41 -12.68
CA SER A 2 -17.40 -6.00 -12.44
C SER A 2 -18.54 -5.01 -12.69
N THR A 3 -18.38 -3.74 -12.38
CA THR A 3 -19.36 -2.67 -12.62
C THR A 3 -19.52 -2.31 -14.11
N ARG A 4 -18.50 -2.53 -14.94
CA ARG A 4 -18.60 -2.34 -16.40
C ARG A 4 -19.38 -3.41 -17.13
N LEU A 5 -19.60 -4.56 -16.50
CA LEU A 5 -20.40 -5.66 -17.07
C LEU A 5 -21.88 -5.51 -16.76
N ALA A 6 -22.25 -4.60 -15.86
CA ALA A 6 -23.65 -4.26 -15.60
C ALA A 6 -24.19 -3.45 -16.78
N GLY A 7 -25.14 -4.00 -17.54
CA GLY A 7 -25.75 -3.35 -18.71
C GLY A 7 -25.35 -3.90 -20.08
N LEU A 8 -24.25 -4.69 -20.18
CA LEU A 8 -23.84 -5.34 -21.44
C LEU A 8 -24.74 -6.52 -21.84
N GLY A 9 -25.56 -7.05 -20.92
CA GLY A 9 -26.47 -8.16 -21.18
C GLY A 9 -27.50 -7.89 -22.26
N THR A 10 -28.06 -6.70 -22.26
CA THR A 10 -29.09 -6.27 -23.22
C THR A 10 -28.58 -6.01 -24.64
N THR A 11 -27.30 -5.63 -24.79
CA THR A 11 -26.68 -5.39 -26.09
C THR A 11 -26.21 -6.67 -26.78
N LEU A 12 -25.83 -7.69 -25.99
CA LEU A 12 -25.37 -8.98 -26.52
C LEU A 12 -26.47 -10.00 -26.75
N SER A 13 -27.66 -9.82 -26.13
CA SER A 13 -28.81 -10.73 -26.27
C SER A 13 -29.70 -10.44 -27.47
N ARG A 14 -29.47 -9.36 -28.23
CA ARG A 14 -30.24 -9.01 -29.44
C ARG A 14 -30.08 -9.98 -30.63
N LEU A 15 -29.20 -10.97 -30.54
CA LEU A 15 -28.86 -11.91 -31.62
C LEU A 15 -29.42 -13.35 -31.43
N GLY A 16 -30.32 -13.60 -30.49
CA GLY A 16 -30.87 -14.95 -30.27
C GLY A 16 -32.36 -14.88 -29.96
N GLY A 17 -33.19 -15.15 -30.95
CA GLY A 17 -34.65 -15.24 -30.77
C GLY A 17 -35.07 -16.51 -30.07
N GLY A 18 -35.86 -16.39 -29.00
CA GLY A 18 -36.53 -17.46 -28.30
C GLY A 18 -36.87 -17.09 -26.87
N ILE A 19 -38.14 -17.16 -26.50
CA ILE A 19 -38.64 -16.92 -25.14
C ILE A 19 -38.12 -18.10 -24.27
N GLY A 20 -37.18 -17.79 -23.34
CA GLY A 20 -36.71 -18.76 -22.33
C GLY A 20 -35.31 -19.37 -22.54
N THR A 21 -34.61 -19.06 -23.62
CA THR A 21 -33.22 -19.52 -23.81
C THR A 21 -32.22 -18.42 -23.43
N ARG A 22 -31.36 -18.68 -22.43
CA ARG A 22 -30.20 -17.80 -22.12
C ARG A 22 -29.36 -17.64 -23.39
N GLY A 23 -29.33 -16.43 -23.96
CA GLY A 23 -28.52 -16.12 -25.15
C GLY A 23 -27.02 -16.30 -24.91
N PRO A 24 -26.22 -16.52 -25.99
CA PRO A 24 -24.78 -16.71 -25.89
C PRO A 24 -24.05 -15.56 -25.17
N GLY A 25 -24.62 -14.34 -25.24
CA GLY A 25 -24.10 -13.17 -24.53
C GLY A 25 -24.28 -13.25 -23.00
N GLU A 26 -25.42 -13.80 -22.52
CA GLU A 26 -25.64 -13.97 -21.09
C GLU A 26 -24.71 -15.04 -20.50
N LYS A 27 -24.49 -16.15 -21.20
CA LYS A 27 -23.53 -17.17 -20.78
C LYS A 27 -22.08 -16.61 -20.69
N LYS A 28 -21.70 -15.78 -21.63
CA LYS A 28 -20.38 -15.15 -21.64
C LYS A 28 -20.22 -14.19 -20.44
N ILE A 29 -21.20 -13.35 -20.19
CA ILE A 29 -21.20 -12.42 -19.05
C ILE A 29 -21.15 -13.17 -17.72
N GLU A 30 -21.89 -14.25 -17.59
CA GLU A 30 -21.90 -15.08 -16.37
C GLU A 30 -20.54 -15.76 -16.15
N THR A 31 -19.92 -16.24 -17.22
CA THR A 31 -18.55 -16.78 -17.17
C THR A 31 -17.54 -15.72 -16.77
N ASP A 32 -17.58 -14.53 -17.36
CA ASP A 32 -16.69 -13.43 -17.03
C ASP A 32 -16.87 -12.98 -15.56
N ARG A 33 -18.13 -12.92 -15.09
CA ARG A 33 -18.43 -12.61 -13.66
C ARG A 33 -17.87 -13.66 -12.71
N ARG A 34 -17.91 -14.94 -13.10
CA ARG A 34 -17.33 -16.03 -12.30
C ARG A 34 -15.82 -15.88 -12.22
N ILE A 35 -15.15 -15.72 -13.36
CA ILE A 35 -13.69 -15.53 -13.41
C ILE A 35 -13.26 -14.32 -12.56
N ILE A 36 -14.00 -13.21 -12.62
CA ILE A 36 -13.71 -12.02 -11.82
C ILE A 36 -13.92 -12.32 -10.31
N ARG A 37 -14.99 -13.02 -9.93
CA ARG A 37 -15.22 -13.41 -8.52
C ARG A 37 -14.13 -14.32 -8.00
N ASP A 38 -13.74 -15.33 -8.77
CA ASP A 38 -12.69 -16.26 -8.41
C ASP A 38 -11.36 -15.53 -8.25
N ARG A 39 -11.07 -14.57 -9.13
CA ARG A 39 -9.87 -13.72 -9.02
C ARG A 39 -9.89 -12.81 -7.79
N ILE A 40 -11.04 -12.22 -7.48
CA ILE A 40 -11.20 -11.41 -6.25
C ILE A 40 -11.02 -12.28 -5.00
N ALA A 41 -11.61 -13.49 -4.97
CA ALA A 41 -11.45 -14.41 -3.86
C ALA A 41 -9.99 -14.84 -3.66
N HIS A 42 -9.29 -15.16 -4.75
CA HIS A 42 -7.86 -15.49 -4.73
C HIS A 42 -7.03 -14.35 -4.16
N LEU A 43 -7.16 -13.15 -4.71
CA LEU A 43 -6.43 -11.96 -4.24
C LEU A 43 -6.76 -11.61 -2.78
N SER A 44 -8.01 -11.81 -2.35
CA SER A 44 -8.40 -11.62 -0.95
C SER A 44 -7.74 -12.65 -0.02
N GLY A 45 -7.53 -13.89 -0.50
CA GLY A 45 -6.76 -14.91 0.20
C GLY A 45 -5.30 -14.50 0.37
N GLU A 46 -4.64 -14.12 -0.72
CA GLU A 46 -3.24 -13.65 -0.71
C GLU A 46 -3.05 -12.45 0.24
N LEU A 47 -3.98 -11.49 0.24
CA LEU A 47 -3.94 -10.35 1.15
C LEU A 47 -4.03 -10.77 2.63
N LYS A 48 -4.86 -11.78 2.96
CA LYS A 48 -4.94 -12.29 4.33
C LYS A 48 -3.65 -12.97 4.77
N GLU A 49 -3.01 -13.73 3.89
CA GLU A 49 -1.73 -14.37 4.16
C GLU A 49 -0.63 -13.33 4.40
N ILE A 50 -0.53 -12.31 3.53
CA ILE A 50 0.42 -11.20 3.70
C ILE A 50 0.21 -10.49 5.04
N LYS A 51 -1.06 -10.24 5.41
CA LYS A 51 -1.39 -9.61 6.69
C LYS A 51 -0.94 -10.48 7.88
N SER A 52 -1.23 -11.77 7.83
CA SER A 52 -0.81 -12.72 8.86
C SER A 52 0.71 -12.78 9.01
N HIS A 53 1.45 -12.82 7.90
CA HIS A 53 2.91 -12.78 7.92
C HIS A 53 3.45 -11.48 8.54
N ARG A 54 2.86 -10.34 8.23
CA ARG A 54 3.23 -9.06 8.84
C ARG A 54 2.98 -9.04 10.34
N ASP A 55 1.85 -9.57 10.78
CA ASP A 55 1.50 -9.66 12.21
C ASP A 55 2.51 -10.53 12.99
N VAL A 56 2.91 -11.67 12.44
CA VAL A 56 3.96 -12.53 13.02
C VAL A 56 5.31 -11.82 13.07
N GLN A 57 5.70 -11.12 12.01
CA GLN A 57 6.94 -10.35 12.00
C GLN A 57 6.94 -9.22 13.02
N ARG A 58 5.78 -8.56 13.26
CA ARG A 58 5.61 -7.55 14.30
C ARG A 58 5.80 -8.15 15.69
N GLN A 59 5.12 -9.25 15.97
CA GLN A 59 5.24 -9.95 17.27
C GLN A 59 6.70 -10.28 17.57
N ASN A 60 7.43 -10.85 16.62
CA ASN A 60 8.84 -11.15 16.77
C ASN A 60 9.71 -9.91 17.01
N ARG A 61 9.34 -8.73 16.47
CA ARG A 61 10.04 -7.46 16.73
C ARG A 61 9.74 -6.93 18.14
N GLN A 62 8.50 -7.00 18.59
CA GLN A 62 8.12 -6.61 19.96
C GLN A 62 8.82 -7.46 21.03
N ASP A 63 8.98 -8.76 20.76
CA ASP A 63 9.69 -9.67 21.66
C ASP A 63 11.22 -9.42 21.68
N SER A 64 11.77 -8.77 20.64
CA SER A 64 13.22 -8.55 20.50
C SER A 64 13.75 -7.34 21.29
N SER A 65 12.94 -6.58 22.00
CA SER A 65 13.29 -5.33 22.70
C SER A 65 14.09 -4.30 21.87
N THR A 66 14.15 -4.46 20.54
CA THR A 66 14.87 -3.54 19.65
C THR A 66 13.93 -2.40 19.25
N PRO A 67 14.25 -1.13 19.56
CA PRO A 67 13.40 0.00 19.24
C PRO A 67 13.14 0.11 17.72
N VAL A 68 11.91 0.48 17.35
CA VAL A 68 11.49 0.67 15.97
C VAL A 68 11.21 2.16 15.72
N ALA A 69 11.87 2.73 14.73
CA ALA A 69 11.62 4.09 14.26
C ALA A 69 10.97 4.05 12.86
N ALA A 70 9.78 4.63 12.72
CA ALA A 70 9.12 4.77 11.43
C ALA A 70 9.43 6.12 10.79
N ILE A 71 9.82 6.11 9.51
CA ILE A 71 10.08 7.31 8.74
C ILE A 71 8.78 7.67 8.00
N VAL A 72 8.20 8.82 8.32
CA VAL A 72 6.99 9.34 7.70
C VAL A 72 7.26 10.67 7.00
N GLY A 73 6.39 11.08 6.11
CA GLY A 73 6.50 12.35 5.41
C GLY A 73 5.77 12.34 4.07
N TYR A 74 5.69 13.49 3.46
CA TYR A 74 5.02 13.63 2.16
C TYR A 74 5.72 12.79 1.09
N THR A 75 4.99 12.43 0.02
CA THR A 75 5.61 11.72 -1.10
C THR A 75 6.74 12.55 -1.71
N ASN A 76 7.82 11.90 -2.09
CA ASN A 76 9.04 12.54 -2.62
C ASN A 76 9.78 13.50 -1.65
N ALA A 77 9.53 13.41 -0.34
CA ALA A 77 10.27 14.20 0.66
C ALA A 77 11.65 13.65 1.03
N GLY A 78 12.14 12.60 0.35
CA GLY A 78 13.46 12.03 0.57
C GLY A 78 13.55 10.94 1.65
N LYS A 79 12.44 10.33 2.08
CA LYS A 79 12.41 9.28 3.12
C LYS A 79 13.29 8.08 2.81
N SER A 80 13.12 7.47 1.65
CA SER A 80 13.91 6.30 1.21
C SER A 80 15.37 6.66 0.99
N THR A 81 15.66 7.88 0.54
CA THR A 81 17.01 8.41 0.42
C THR A 81 17.68 8.53 1.80
N LEU A 82 16.94 9.03 2.80
CA LEU A 82 17.42 9.12 4.18
C LEU A 82 17.72 7.72 4.74
N LEU A 83 16.79 6.76 4.58
CA LEU A 83 17.01 5.39 5.02
C LEU A 83 18.27 4.78 4.38
N ASN A 84 18.43 4.92 3.06
CA ASN A 84 19.60 4.43 2.34
C ASN A 84 20.90 5.02 2.86
N ARG A 85 20.89 6.32 3.13
CA ARG A 85 22.09 7.03 3.63
C ARG A 85 22.49 6.60 5.03
N LEU A 86 21.51 6.26 5.86
CA LEU A 86 21.75 5.84 7.25
C LEU A 86 22.10 4.35 7.37
N THR A 87 21.61 3.49 6.46
CA THR A 87 21.70 2.04 6.62
C THR A 87 22.46 1.31 5.52
N ASP A 88 23.01 2.03 4.52
CA ASP A 88 23.63 1.45 3.31
C ASP A 88 22.73 0.43 2.59
N ALA A 89 21.41 0.62 2.66
CA ALA A 89 20.43 -0.43 2.37
C ALA A 89 20.11 -0.63 0.88
N GLY A 90 20.55 0.25 -0.03
CA GLY A 90 20.28 0.14 -1.46
C GLY A 90 18.77 0.07 -1.82
N VAL A 91 17.91 0.65 -1.00
CA VAL A 91 16.46 0.71 -1.28
C VAL A 91 16.22 1.58 -2.51
N LEU A 92 15.31 1.15 -3.37
CA LEU A 92 14.96 1.89 -4.58
C LEU A 92 14.49 3.30 -4.20
N SER A 93 15.30 4.29 -4.51
CA SER A 93 14.98 5.70 -4.31
C SER A 93 14.80 6.31 -5.70
N GLU A 94 13.56 6.44 -6.14
CA GLU A 94 13.21 7.07 -7.40
C GLU A 94 12.54 8.43 -7.14
N ASP A 95 12.82 9.38 -8.02
CA ASP A 95 12.16 10.70 -8.01
C ASP A 95 10.75 10.60 -8.61
N LYS A 96 9.92 9.76 -8.01
CA LYS A 96 8.54 9.49 -8.43
C LYS A 96 7.61 9.45 -7.23
N LEU A 97 6.36 9.85 -7.46
CA LEU A 97 5.30 9.70 -6.48
C LEU A 97 5.13 8.20 -6.15
N PHE A 98 5.07 7.86 -4.84
CA PHE A 98 4.92 6.48 -4.35
C PHE A 98 6.05 5.54 -4.80
N ALA A 99 7.30 6.01 -4.77
CA ALA A 99 8.47 5.17 -5.05
C ALA A 99 8.53 3.96 -4.09
N THR A 100 8.12 4.13 -2.84
CA THR A 100 7.99 3.07 -1.84
C THR A 100 6.53 2.67 -1.69
N LEU A 101 6.17 1.44 -2.08
CA LEU A 101 4.84 0.86 -1.90
C LEU A 101 4.80 -0.14 -0.73
N ASP A 102 5.89 -0.84 -0.48
CA ASP A 102 6.03 -1.77 0.64
C ASP A 102 6.96 -1.21 1.71
N PRO A 103 6.57 -1.27 2.99
CA PRO A 103 7.44 -0.84 4.08
C PRO A 103 8.75 -1.63 4.08
N THR A 104 9.87 -0.94 4.08
CA THR A 104 11.19 -1.56 4.15
C THR A 104 11.81 -1.28 5.51
N THR A 105 12.08 -2.33 6.29
CA THR A 105 12.72 -2.22 7.61
C THR A 105 14.19 -2.59 7.51
N ARG A 106 15.08 -1.78 8.10
CA ARG A 106 16.52 -1.99 8.16
C ARG A 106 17.05 -1.70 9.56
N ALA A 107 18.06 -2.46 9.96
CA ALA A 107 18.76 -2.22 11.21
C ALA A 107 19.80 -1.11 11.03
N LEU A 108 19.75 -0.11 11.88
CA LEU A 108 20.77 0.93 12.04
C LEU A 108 21.52 0.66 13.34
N THR A 109 22.84 0.63 13.28
CA THR A 109 23.70 0.57 14.48
C THR A 109 24.12 1.99 14.84
N LEU A 110 23.72 2.44 16.01
CA LEU A 110 24.08 3.76 16.54
C LEU A 110 25.55 3.80 17.01
N PRO A 111 26.15 4.99 17.18
CA PRO A 111 27.53 5.13 17.67
C PRO A 111 27.77 4.46 19.03
N ASN A 112 26.75 4.37 19.89
CA ASN A 112 26.79 3.65 21.16
C ASN A 112 26.64 2.13 21.05
N LYS A 113 26.65 1.58 19.82
CA LYS A 113 26.47 0.16 19.46
C LYS A 113 25.06 -0.40 19.69
N GLU A 114 24.10 0.43 20.09
CA GLU A 114 22.70 0.02 20.13
C GLU A 114 22.15 -0.12 18.71
N LYS A 115 21.18 -1.06 18.56
CA LYS A 115 20.49 -1.28 17.29
C LYS A 115 19.12 -0.67 17.34
N VAL A 116 18.74 0.03 16.25
CA VAL A 116 17.41 0.56 16.02
C VAL A 116 16.92 0.04 14.68
N LEU A 117 15.67 -0.43 14.61
CA LEU A 117 15.04 -0.79 13.35
C LEU A 117 14.42 0.46 12.75
N MET A 118 14.84 0.81 11.54
CA MET A 118 14.27 1.93 10.79
C MET A 118 13.36 1.40 9.68
N THR A 119 12.12 1.86 9.66
CA THR A 119 11.12 1.45 8.67
C THR A 119 10.77 2.64 7.78
N ASP A 120 11.03 2.52 6.46
CA ASP A 120 10.52 3.44 5.46
C ASP A 120 9.04 3.15 5.21
N THR A 121 8.23 4.20 5.12
CA THR A 121 6.80 4.07 4.87
C THR A 121 6.40 4.73 3.56
N VAL A 122 5.22 4.41 3.07
CA VAL A 122 4.65 5.08 1.90
C VAL A 122 4.46 6.56 2.20
N GLY A 123 4.83 7.41 1.22
CA GLY A 123 4.69 8.87 1.37
C GLY A 123 3.23 9.32 1.36
N PHE A 124 2.89 10.26 2.23
CA PHE A 124 1.59 10.91 2.26
C PHE A 124 1.35 11.77 1.02
N ILE A 125 0.11 11.88 0.59
CA ILE A 125 -0.32 12.73 -0.53
C ILE A 125 -1.70 13.31 -0.24
N ARG A 126 -1.95 14.52 -0.69
CA ARG A 126 -3.29 15.12 -0.65
C ARG A 126 -4.23 14.42 -1.64
N LYS A 127 -5.49 14.26 -1.25
CA LYS A 127 -6.54 13.65 -2.09
C LYS A 127 -6.19 12.25 -2.56
N LEU A 128 -5.86 11.37 -1.63
CA LEU A 128 -5.63 9.96 -1.93
C LEU A 128 -6.86 9.35 -2.62
N PRO A 129 -6.70 8.69 -3.78
CA PRO A 129 -7.81 7.98 -4.41
C PRO A 129 -8.41 6.93 -3.46
N HIS A 130 -9.75 6.87 -3.39
CA HIS A 130 -10.46 5.98 -2.45
C HIS A 130 -10.05 4.51 -2.55
N ASN A 131 -9.70 4.03 -3.74
CA ASN A 131 -9.24 2.67 -3.97
C ASN A 131 -7.84 2.36 -3.41
N LEU A 132 -7.07 3.39 -3.04
CA LEU A 132 -5.74 3.24 -2.43
C LEU A 132 -5.75 3.41 -0.91
N ILE A 133 -6.84 3.89 -0.32
CA ILE A 133 -6.93 4.15 1.13
C ILE A 133 -6.67 2.88 1.95
N GLU A 134 -7.21 1.73 1.53
CA GLU A 134 -7.01 0.46 2.26
C GLU A 134 -5.56 -0.03 2.18
N ALA A 135 -4.92 0.10 1.01
CA ALA A 135 -3.50 -0.21 0.85
C ALA A 135 -2.64 0.72 1.71
N PHE A 136 -3.01 2.01 1.79
CA PHE A 136 -2.34 2.99 2.64
C PHE A 136 -2.47 2.67 4.14
N LYS A 137 -3.66 2.28 4.61
CA LYS A 137 -3.87 1.90 6.01
C LYS A 137 -2.90 0.81 6.45
N SER A 138 -2.67 -0.19 5.62
CA SER A 138 -1.76 -1.30 5.95
C SER A 138 -0.29 -0.86 6.10
N THR A 139 0.12 0.17 5.40
CA THR A 139 1.49 0.73 5.51
C THR A 139 1.62 1.74 6.64
N LEU A 140 0.55 2.46 6.97
CA LEU A 140 0.49 3.35 8.14
C LEU A 140 0.43 2.58 9.46
N GLU A 141 0.01 1.31 9.44
CA GLU A 141 0.09 0.45 10.62
C GLU A 141 1.52 0.31 11.14
N GLU A 142 2.54 0.34 10.28
CA GLU A 142 3.94 0.31 10.72
C GLU A 142 4.31 1.57 11.52
N ALA A 143 3.81 2.75 11.13
CA ALA A 143 4.01 3.98 11.89
C ALA A 143 3.27 3.96 13.25
N LYS A 144 2.08 3.35 13.29
CA LYS A 144 1.28 3.23 14.53
C LYS A 144 1.96 2.38 15.61
N TYR A 145 2.71 1.36 15.20
CA TYR A 145 3.38 0.43 16.12
C TYR A 145 4.86 0.74 16.33
N ALA A 146 5.35 1.83 15.76
CA ALA A 146 6.72 2.29 16.00
C ALA A 146 6.84 2.97 17.37
N ASP A 147 8.01 2.80 18.02
CA ASP A 147 8.35 3.47 19.28
C ASP A 147 8.68 4.94 19.05
N MET A 148 9.14 5.28 17.83
CA MET A 148 9.50 6.63 17.43
C MET A 148 9.04 6.91 16.00
N ILE A 149 8.60 8.14 15.74
CA ILE A 149 8.27 8.63 14.40
C ILE A 149 9.28 9.70 14.00
N ILE A 150 9.89 9.52 12.81
CA ILE A 150 10.78 10.49 12.19
C ILE A 150 10.04 11.13 11.02
N HIS A 151 9.66 12.39 11.17
CA HIS A 151 8.98 13.14 10.12
C HIS A 151 10.01 13.84 9.21
N VAL A 152 10.05 13.43 7.94
CA VAL A 152 10.92 14.00 6.91
C VAL A 152 10.14 15.05 6.12
N VAL A 153 10.68 16.25 6.06
CA VAL A 153 10.10 17.40 5.36
C VAL A 153 11.09 17.95 4.35
N ASP A 154 10.65 18.12 3.12
CA ASP A 154 11.42 18.79 2.07
C ASP A 154 11.21 20.31 2.18
N CYS A 155 12.13 20.98 2.83
CA CYS A 155 12.10 22.44 3.03
C CYS A 155 12.44 23.25 1.75
N SER A 156 12.87 22.61 0.67
CA SER A 156 13.10 23.27 -0.61
C SER A 156 11.82 23.51 -1.40
N ASN A 157 10.73 22.85 -1.01
CA ASN A 157 9.43 23.01 -1.65
C ASN A 157 8.63 24.13 -0.99
N ASP A 158 8.13 25.08 -1.78
CA ASP A 158 7.36 26.24 -1.29
C ASP A 158 6.09 25.85 -0.53
N ASP A 159 5.52 24.65 -0.81
CA ASP A 159 4.32 24.12 -0.16
C ASP A 159 4.63 23.23 1.07
N TYR A 160 5.86 23.28 1.64
CA TYR A 160 6.28 22.37 2.73
C TYR A 160 5.35 22.40 3.95
N GLU A 161 4.80 23.56 4.33
CA GLU A 161 3.86 23.68 5.45
C GLU A 161 2.55 22.92 5.20
N ARG A 162 2.06 22.98 3.95
CA ARG A 162 0.86 22.21 3.55
C ARG A 162 1.15 20.71 3.50
N HIS A 163 2.37 20.33 3.10
CA HIS A 163 2.81 18.94 3.12
C HIS A 163 2.90 18.42 4.55
N MET A 164 3.41 19.21 5.48
CA MET A 164 3.42 18.88 6.90
C MET A 164 2.01 18.69 7.45
N ALA A 165 1.10 19.64 7.18
CA ALA A 165 -0.30 19.56 7.62
C ALA A 165 -0.97 18.25 7.13
N THR A 166 -0.71 17.84 5.87
CA THR A 166 -1.26 16.59 5.32
C THR A 166 -0.77 15.33 6.03
N VAL A 167 0.42 15.36 6.66
CA VAL A 167 0.96 14.23 7.43
C VAL A 167 0.36 14.17 8.83
N TYR A 168 -0.09 15.31 9.38
CA TYR A 168 -0.70 15.39 10.72
C TYR A 168 -2.22 15.13 10.72
N GLU A 169 -2.92 15.26 9.57
CA GLU A 169 -4.34 14.92 9.40
C GLU A 169 -4.58 13.40 9.38
#